data_344923a88e43852d5fcc13a437f21002
#
_entry.id   344923a88e43852d5fcc13a437f21002
#
_cell.length_a   1.000
_cell.length_b   1.000
_cell.length_c   1.000
_cell.angle_alpha   90.00
_cell.angle_beta   90.00
_cell.angle_gamma   90.00
#
_symmetry.space_group_name_H-M   'P 1'
#
loop_
_entity.id
_entity.type
_entity.pdbx_description
1 polymer ?
#
loop_
_entity_poly.entity_id
_entity_poly.type
_entity_poly.pdbx_seq_one_letter_code
_entity_poly.pdbx_strand_id
1 'polypeptide(L)'
;MSRFSPTYEDQHRPQNPVIQLQRVIIQSNHGDKLVGILHETGSKELVILCHGFRSSKDRIPMVNLAAVLGKAGISAFRFDFAGNGESEGMFRYGSYRREVDDLRAVVQYFCGEKRAIAAIIGHSKGGNVVLLYASTYNDVCKVVNISGRFNLKRGIEGRLGKDFLERIKQNGFIDVKNRKGKVDYRVTEESLMDRLTTNTHAACLLIPNSCRVLTVHGSADEMVPFEDAKEFNKYISNHKLHIIEGADHEYTSHQDELASIVVDFITVKLPQDKDTPTELLLPFTRSKFIHSRF
;
A
#
# COMPACT_ATOMS: atom_id res chain seq x y z
N MET A 1 -54.78 -22.84 -25.46
CA MET A 1 -54.11 -21.72 -24.76
C MET A 1 -53.46 -22.31 -23.50
N SER A 2 -52.19 -22.70 -23.59
CA SER A 2 -51.44 -23.27 -22.47
C SER A 2 -50.61 -22.13 -21.84
N ARG A 3 -50.90 -21.89 -20.54
CA ARG A 3 -50.16 -20.91 -19.72
C ARG A 3 -48.85 -21.61 -19.24
N PHE A 4 -47.71 -21.14 -19.69
CA PHE A 4 -46.40 -21.51 -19.11
C PHE A 4 -46.29 -20.73 -17.79
N SER A 5 -46.18 -21.45 -16.67
CA SER A 5 -45.76 -20.90 -15.39
C SER A 5 -44.23 -20.76 -15.39
N PRO A 6 -43.66 -19.68 -14.84
CA PRO A 6 -42.23 -19.53 -14.74
C PRO A 6 -41.67 -20.57 -13.75
N THR A 7 -40.61 -21.25 -14.14
CA THR A 7 -39.92 -22.25 -13.33
C THR A 7 -39.16 -21.59 -12.17
N TYR A 8 -39.11 -22.27 -11.06
CA TYR A 8 -38.62 -21.85 -9.72
C TYR A 8 -37.08 -21.70 -9.63
N GLU A 9 -36.35 -21.71 -10.75
CA GLU A 9 -34.87 -21.75 -10.80
C GLU A 9 -34.19 -20.39 -10.91
N ASP A 10 -34.94 -19.27 -11.01
CA ASP A 10 -34.32 -17.95 -11.28
C ASP A 10 -34.10 -17.08 -10.03
N GLN A 11 -34.32 -17.64 -8.80
CA GLN A 11 -34.25 -16.85 -7.56
C GLN A 11 -32.91 -16.91 -6.81
N HIS A 12 -31.88 -17.60 -7.29
CA HIS A 12 -30.61 -17.79 -6.58
C HIS A 12 -29.35 -17.47 -7.41
N ARG A 13 -29.42 -16.52 -8.34
CA ARG A 13 -28.19 -15.88 -8.80
C ARG A 13 -27.67 -14.94 -7.71
N PRO A 14 -26.45 -15.15 -7.19
CA PRO A 14 -25.87 -14.16 -6.29
C PRO A 14 -25.84 -12.82 -7.03
N GLN A 15 -26.60 -11.86 -6.54
CA GLN A 15 -26.55 -10.49 -7.06
C GLN A 15 -25.13 -9.98 -6.81
N ASN A 16 -24.47 -9.51 -7.86
CA ASN A 16 -23.17 -8.84 -7.71
C ASN A 16 -23.34 -7.71 -6.68
N PRO A 17 -22.45 -7.60 -5.69
CA PRO A 17 -22.53 -6.56 -4.68
C PRO A 17 -22.61 -5.19 -5.36
N VAL A 18 -23.55 -4.37 -4.93
CA VAL A 18 -23.66 -2.98 -5.40
C VAL A 18 -22.51 -2.20 -4.79
N ILE A 19 -21.52 -1.82 -5.61
CA ILE A 19 -20.36 -1.04 -5.17
C ILE A 19 -20.73 0.44 -5.26
N GLN A 20 -20.68 1.14 -4.12
CA GLN A 20 -20.84 2.58 -4.07
C GLN A 20 -19.46 3.25 -3.95
N LEU A 21 -19.18 4.22 -4.81
CA LEU A 21 -17.97 5.01 -4.74
C LEU A 21 -18.19 6.26 -3.90
N GLN A 22 -17.41 6.41 -2.83
CA GLN A 22 -17.51 7.54 -1.91
C GLN A 22 -16.17 8.25 -1.82
N ARG A 23 -16.16 9.57 -2.03
CA ARG A 23 -14.97 10.39 -1.79
C ARG A 23 -14.84 10.65 -0.30
N VAL A 24 -13.71 10.27 0.29
CA VAL A 24 -13.40 10.42 1.71
C VAL A 24 -12.17 11.32 1.86
N ILE A 25 -12.23 12.24 2.82
CA ILE A 25 -11.12 13.13 3.18
C ILE A 25 -10.73 12.82 4.61
N ILE A 26 -9.44 12.52 4.82
CA ILE A 26 -8.89 12.15 6.12
C ILE A 26 -7.79 13.15 6.49
N GLN A 27 -7.83 13.68 7.72
CA GLN A 27 -6.78 14.55 8.23
C GLN A 27 -5.56 13.72 8.61
N SER A 28 -4.40 14.02 8.01
CA SER A 28 -3.13 13.38 8.38
C SER A 28 -2.62 13.90 9.72
N ASN A 29 -1.70 13.17 10.33
CA ASN A 29 -1.03 13.60 11.58
C ASN A 29 -0.14 14.85 11.37
N HIS A 30 0.15 15.20 10.13
CA HIS A 30 0.95 16.37 9.75
C HIS A 30 0.12 17.59 9.32
N GLY A 31 -1.20 17.50 9.42
CA GLY A 31 -2.11 18.60 9.10
C GLY A 31 -2.59 18.66 7.65
N ASP A 32 -2.14 17.76 6.77
CA ASP A 32 -2.59 17.71 5.37
C ASP A 32 -3.89 16.91 5.26
N LYS A 33 -4.75 17.26 4.32
CA LYS A 33 -5.93 16.47 3.96
C LYS A 33 -5.55 15.41 2.93
N LEU A 34 -5.74 14.15 3.30
CA LEU A 34 -5.58 13.00 2.41
C LEU A 34 -6.92 12.71 1.74
N VAL A 35 -6.89 12.57 0.42
CA VAL A 35 -8.09 12.34 -0.40
C VAL A 35 -8.09 10.91 -0.93
N GLY A 36 -9.18 10.19 -0.73
CA GLY A 36 -9.33 8.82 -1.22
C GLY A 36 -10.73 8.52 -1.74
N ILE A 37 -10.85 7.37 -2.38
CA ILE A 37 -12.10 6.80 -2.87
C ILE A 37 -12.34 5.47 -2.16
N LEU A 38 -13.44 5.40 -1.43
CA LEU A 38 -13.95 4.19 -0.82
C LEU A 38 -14.86 3.47 -1.82
N HIS A 39 -14.53 2.23 -2.13
CA HIS A 39 -15.36 1.26 -2.83
C HIS A 39 -16.18 0.52 -1.78
N GLU A 40 -17.35 1.03 -1.47
CA GLU A 40 -18.21 0.52 -0.39
C GLU A 40 -19.08 -0.63 -0.88
N THR A 41 -18.99 -1.77 -0.19
CA THR A 41 -19.77 -3.00 -0.47
C THR A 41 -20.72 -3.37 0.66
N GLY A 42 -20.70 -2.64 1.78
CA GLY A 42 -21.42 -3.00 3.02
C GLY A 42 -20.62 -3.96 3.92
N SER A 43 -19.45 -4.45 3.48
CA SER A 43 -18.58 -5.29 4.31
C SER A 43 -18.00 -4.51 5.49
N LYS A 44 -17.89 -5.12 6.66
CA LYS A 44 -17.09 -4.56 7.77
C LYS A 44 -15.60 -4.60 7.49
N GLU A 45 -15.14 -5.55 6.67
CA GLU A 45 -13.77 -5.68 6.27
C GLU A 45 -13.38 -4.63 5.22
N LEU A 46 -12.22 -4.04 5.37
CA LEU A 46 -11.67 -3.01 4.49
C LEU A 46 -10.24 -3.33 4.11
N VAL A 47 -9.92 -3.19 2.84
CA VAL A 47 -8.56 -3.22 2.32
C VAL A 47 -8.11 -1.81 1.96
N ILE A 48 -6.92 -1.41 2.41
CA ILE A 48 -6.34 -0.10 2.08
C ILE A 48 -5.28 -0.27 1.00
N LEU A 49 -5.33 0.58 -0.04
CA LEU A 49 -4.46 0.54 -1.22
C LEU A 49 -3.56 1.78 -1.28
N CYS A 50 -2.25 1.56 -1.36
CA CYS A 50 -1.19 2.55 -1.35
C CYS A 50 -0.46 2.60 -2.69
N HIS A 51 -0.51 3.74 -3.37
CA HIS A 51 0.13 3.94 -4.68
C HIS A 51 1.66 4.10 -4.59
N GLY A 52 2.33 4.06 -5.75
CA GLY A 52 3.78 4.19 -5.89
C GLY A 52 4.29 5.65 -5.96
N PHE A 53 5.59 5.75 -6.27
CA PHE A 53 6.29 7.03 -6.42
C PHE A 53 5.67 7.90 -7.52
N ARG A 54 5.28 9.14 -7.19
CA ARG A 54 4.64 10.10 -8.11
C ARG A 54 3.44 9.53 -8.85
N SER A 55 2.72 8.63 -8.22
CA SER A 55 1.50 8.03 -8.72
C SER A 55 0.28 8.64 -8.00
N SER A 56 -0.85 8.04 -8.14
CA SER A 56 -2.07 8.44 -7.44
C SER A 56 -3.01 7.26 -7.23
N LYS A 57 -4.04 7.47 -6.41
CA LYS A 57 -5.14 6.53 -6.21
C LYS A 57 -5.83 6.11 -7.51
N ASP A 58 -5.75 6.93 -8.57
CA ASP A 58 -6.46 6.74 -9.84
C ASP A 58 -5.63 6.03 -10.92
N ARG A 59 -4.45 5.53 -10.56
CA ARG A 59 -3.59 4.76 -11.47
C ARG A 59 -3.75 3.25 -11.25
N ILE A 60 -3.43 2.49 -12.28
CA ILE A 60 -3.22 1.04 -12.15
C ILE A 60 -1.94 0.79 -11.33
N PRO A 61 -1.87 -0.32 -10.57
CA PRO A 61 -2.90 -1.35 -10.38
C PRO A 61 -3.98 -1.00 -9.32
N MET A 62 -3.92 0.20 -8.69
CA MET A 62 -4.80 0.56 -7.57
C MET A 62 -6.29 0.51 -7.92
N VAL A 63 -6.65 1.09 -9.08
CA VAL A 63 -8.07 1.13 -9.54
C VAL A 63 -8.60 -0.27 -9.80
N ASN A 64 -7.81 -1.11 -10.49
CA ASN A 64 -8.20 -2.47 -10.85
C ASN A 64 -8.34 -3.36 -9.62
N LEU A 65 -7.38 -3.28 -8.68
CA LEU A 65 -7.45 -4.03 -7.42
C LEU A 65 -8.68 -3.64 -6.61
N ALA A 66 -8.98 -2.33 -6.48
CA ALA A 66 -10.17 -1.88 -5.77
C ALA A 66 -11.46 -2.39 -6.41
N ALA A 67 -11.54 -2.41 -7.75
CA ALA A 67 -12.69 -2.91 -8.48
C ALA A 67 -12.89 -4.42 -8.28
N VAL A 68 -11.81 -5.22 -8.33
CA VAL A 68 -11.88 -6.67 -8.15
C VAL A 68 -12.20 -7.04 -6.70
N LEU A 69 -11.62 -6.36 -5.72
CA LEU A 69 -11.97 -6.52 -4.29
C LEU A 69 -13.47 -6.22 -4.07
N GLY A 70 -13.97 -5.13 -4.65
CA GLY A 70 -15.39 -4.78 -4.57
C GLY A 70 -16.30 -5.88 -5.16
N LYS A 71 -15.94 -6.46 -6.32
CA LYS A 71 -16.66 -7.60 -6.92
C LYS A 71 -16.63 -8.84 -6.01
N ALA A 72 -15.55 -9.03 -5.25
CA ALA A 72 -15.42 -10.09 -4.25
C ALA A 72 -16.17 -9.78 -2.93
N GLY A 73 -16.91 -8.66 -2.85
CA GLY A 73 -17.64 -8.25 -1.65
C GLY A 73 -16.80 -7.65 -0.54
N ILE A 74 -15.55 -7.27 -0.83
CA ILE A 74 -14.59 -6.69 0.11
C ILE A 74 -14.51 -5.19 -0.18
N SER A 75 -14.80 -4.34 0.83
CA SER A 75 -14.63 -2.89 0.67
C SER A 75 -13.16 -2.54 0.51
N ALA A 76 -12.86 -1.55 -0.35
CA ALA A 76 -11.49 -1.12 -0.61
C ALA A 76 -11.37 0.41 -0.57
N PHE A 77 -10.33 0.91 0.05
CA PHE A 77 -10.02 2.35 0.08
C PHE A 77 -8.68 2.60 -0.59
N ARG A 78 -8.69 3.35 -1.69
CA ARG A 78 -7.50 3.83 -2.39
C ARG A 78 -7.38 5.34 -2.16
N PHE A 79 -6.21 5.82 -1.76
CA PHE A 79 -6.00 7.22 -1.40
C PHE A 79 -4.68 7.76 -1.95
N ASP A 80 -4.58 9.07 -2.03
CA ASP A 80 -3.35 9.77 -2.38
C ASP A 80 -2.56 10.10 -1.11
N PHE A 81 -1.27 9.74 -1.07
CA PHE A 81 -0.35 10.23 -0.04
C PHE A 81 -0.19 11.75 -0.12
N ALA A 82 0.16 12.40 0.98
CA ALA A 82 0.40 13.83 1.03
C ALA A 82 1.36 14.29 -0.08
N GLY A 83 0.98 15.37 -0.78
CA GLY A 83 1.72 15.91 -1.92
C GLY A 83 1.58 15.14 -3.23
N ASN A 84 0.64 14.18 -3.32
CA ASN A 84 0.31 13.46 -4.54
C ASN A 84 -1.19 13.60 -4.86
N GLY A 85 -1.54 13.48 -6.14
CA GLY A 85 -2.92 13.48 -6.62
C GLY A 85 -3.72 14.68 -6.13
N GLU A 86 -4.83 14.42 -5.42
CA GLU A 86 -5.72 15.43 -4.84
C GLU A 86 -5.43 15.75 -3.37
N SER A 87 -4.49 15.04 -2.74
CA SER A 87 -4.11 15.27 -1.33
C SER A 87 -3.30 16.55 -1.18
N GLU A 88 -3.51 17.25 -0.06
CA GLU A 88 -2.74 18.44 0.31
C GLU A 88 -1.27 18.08 0.59
N GLY A 89 -0.45 19.12 0.78
CA GLY A 89 0.98 18.99 1.04
C GLY A 89 1.83 19.12 -0.21
N MET A 90 3.15 18.99 -0.02
CA MET A 90 4.12 19.04 -1.12
C MET A 90 4.73 17.67 -1.35
N PHE A 91 4.88 17.30 -2.62
CA PHE A 91 5.58 16.07 -3.00
C PHE A 91 7.02 16.08 -2.46
N ARG A 92 7.45 14.97 -1.86
CA ARG A 92 8.81 14.76 -1.35
C ARG A 92 9.38 13.46 -1.92
N TYR A 93 10.64 13.49 -2.37
CA TYR A 93 11.30 12.37 -3.06
C TYR A 93 11.39 11.08 -2.21
N GLY A 94 11.86 11.19 -0.99
CA GLY A 94 11.95 10.08 -0.02
C GLY A 94 10.62 9.87 0.68
N SER A 95 10.43 10.53 1.82
CA SER A 95 9.18 10.59 2.62
C SER A 95 8.58 9.23 2.99
N TYR A 96 9.39 8.19 3.13
CA TYR A 96 8.89 6.87 3.51
C TYR A 96 8.21 6.91 4.87
N ARG A 97 8.84 7.56 5.86
CA ARG A 97 8.30 7.67 7.22
C ARG A 97 7.01 8.50 7.25
N ARG A 98 6.98 9.62 6.52
CA ARG A 98 5.78 10.45 6.42
C ARG A 98 4.62 9.71 5.75
N GLU A 99 4.89 8.93 4.70
CA GLU A 99 3.85 8.12 4.05
C GLU A 99 3.37 6.97 4.95
N VAL A 100 4.22 6.44 5.85
CA VAL A 100 3.79 5.53 6.92
C VAL A 100 2.85 6.24 7.90
N ASP A 101 3.13 7.50 8.26
CA ASP A 101 2.24 8.30 9.12
C ASP A 101 0.91 8.62 8.43
N ASP A 102 0.91 8.90 7.12
CA ASP A 102 -0.30 9.07 6.33
C ASP A 102 -1.15 7.79 6.34
N LEU A 103 -0.52 6.63 6.08
CA LEU A 103 -1.20 5.33 6.16
C LEU A 103 -1.72 5.07 7.59
N ARG A 104 -0.98 5.47 8.62
CA ARG A 104 -1.42 5.37 10.02
C ARG A 104 -2.70 6.17 10.27
N ALA A 105 -2.77 7.41 9.77
CA ALA A 105 -3.97 8.23 9.89
C ALA A 105 -5.18 7.58 9.19
N VAL A 106 -4.97 6.99 8.00
CA VAL A 106 -6.01 6.27 7.26
C VAL A 106 -6.50 5.04 8.03
N VAL A 107 -5.60 4.21 8.56
CA VAL A 107 -5.95 3.04 9.36
C VAL A 107 -6.74 3.45 10.60
N GLN A 108 -6.27 4.47 11.33
CA GLN A 108 -6.93 4.96 12.54
C GLN A 108 -8.33 5.52 12.25
N TYR A 109 -8.50 6.25 11.15
CA TYR A 109 -9.79 6.76 10.72
C TYR A 109 -10.82 5.64 10.55
N PHE A 110 -10.48 4.61 9.75
CA PHE A 110 -11.41 3.52 9.49
C PHE A 110 -11.64 2.60 10.72
N CYS A 111 -10.64 2.43 11.58
CA CYS A 111 -10.84 1.77 12.88
C CYS A 111 -11.82 2.56 13.75
N GLY A 112 -11.75 3.90 13.75
CA GLY A 112 -12.73 4.78 14.40
C GLY A 112 -14.15 4.61 13.85
N GLU A 113 -14.28 4.38 12.54
CA GLU A 113 -15.53 4.05 11.85
C GLU A 113 -15.96 2.57 12.06
N LYS A 114 -15.30 1.85 12.99
CA LYS A 114 -15.58 0.44 13.34
C LYS A 114 -15.40 -0.54 12.16
N ARG A 115 -14.50 -0.21 11.24
CA ARG A 115 -14.08 -1.11 10.14
C ARG A 115 -12.91 -1.99 10.59
N ALA A 116 -12.91 -3.25 10.19
CA ALA A 116 -11.79 -4.16 10.37
C ALA A 116 -10.85 -4.04 9.17
N ILE A 117 -9.58 -3.71 9.40
CA ILE A 117 -8.58 -3.65 8.32
C ILE A 117 -8.15 -5.07 7.98
N ALA A 118 -8.70 -5.61 6.90
CA ALA A 118 -8.42 -6.97 6.43
C ALA A 118 -7.00 -7.11 5.85
N ALA A 119 -6.54 -6.08 5.14
CA ALA A 119 -5.17 -6.02 4.60
C ALA A 119 -4.78 -4.58 4.25
N ILE A 120 -3.46 -4.34 4.17
CA ILE A 120 -2.88 -3.16 3.51
C ILE A 120 -2.07 -3.63 2.31
N ILE A 121 -2.25 -2.98 1.17
CA ILE A 121 -1.62 -3.32 -0.11
C ILE A 121 -0.87 -2.11 -0.62
N GLY A 122 0.36 -2.29 -1.07
CA GLY A 122 1.13 -1.20 -1.66
C GLY A 122 1.85 -1.61 -2.94
N HIS A 123 1.85 -0.71 -3.92
CA HIS A 123 2.58 -0.87 -5.17
C HIS A 123 3.85 -0.03 -5.17
N SER A 124 4.98 -0.61 -5.61
CA SER A 124 6.25 0.09 -5.77
C SER A 124 6.72 0.75 -4.46
N LYS A 125 6.84 2.08 -4.39
CA LYS A 125 7.12 2.81 -3.15
C LYS A 125 6.07 2.53 -2.07
N GLY A 126 4.78 2.43 -2.44
CA GLY A 126 3.71 2.02 -1.54
C GLY A 126 3.92 0.63 -0.96
N GLY A 127 4.51 -0.30 -1.72
CA GLY A 127 4.92 -1.63 -1.23
C GLY A 127 5.94 -1.53 -0.08
N ASN A 128 6.90 -0.62 -0.18
CA ASN A 128 7.80 -0.34 0.93
C ASN A 128 7.08 0.28 2.14
N VAL A 129 6.14 1.20 1.89
CA VAL A 129 5.38 1.88 2.96
C VAL A 129 4.57 0.87 3.77
N VAL A 130 3.88 -0.08 3.14
CA VAL A 130 3.09 -1.09 3.87
C VAL A 130 3.96 -2.05 4.68
N LEU A 131 5.17 -2.39 4.20
CA LEU A 131 6.13 -3.20 4.96
C LEU A 131 6.70 -2.42 6.16
N LEU A 132 7.06 -1.16 5.97
CA LEU A 132 7.49 -0.26 7.05
C LEU A 132 6.39 -0.05 8.09
N TYR A 133 5.14 0.08 7.64
CA TYR A 133 3.98 0.16 8.53
C TYR A 133 3.88 -1.09 9.40
N ALA A 134 3.89 -2.27 8.79
CA ALA A 134 3.78 -3.54 9.51
C ALA A 134 4.94 -3.79 10.49
N SER A 135 6.14 -3.30 10.18
CA SER A 135 7.30 -3.38 11.08
C SER A 135 7.22 -2.44 12.28
N THR A 136 6.37 -1.40 12.20
CA THR A 136 6.23 -0.37 13.23
C THR A 136 4.99 -0.59 14.09
N TYR A 137 3.88 -1.00 13.45
CA TYR A 137 2.56 -1.16 14.08
C TYR A 137 2.11 -2.61 13.96
N ASN A 138 1.69 -3.22 15.06
CA ASN A 138 1.26 -4.62 15.12
C ASN A 138 -0.27 -4.74 15.05
N ASP A 139 -0.90 -3.97 14.19
CA ASP A 139 -2.35 -3.84 14.10
C ASP A 139 -2.95 -4.26 12.75
N VAL A 140 -2.13 -4.87 11.88
CA VAL A 140 -2.55 -5.46 10.62
C VAL A 140 -2.06 -6.90 10.49
N CYS A 141 -2.94 -7.80 10.05
CA CYS A 141 -2.63 -9.24 9.95
C CYS A 141 -2.19 -9.67 8.55
N LYS A 142 -2.47 -8.88 7.51
CA LYS A 142 -2.14 -9.20 6.12
C LYS A 142 -1.55 -7.98 5.41
N VAL A 143 -0.42 -8.18 4.74
CA VAL A 143 0.28 -7.15 3.97
C VAL A 143 0.57 -7.69 2.57
N VAL A 144 0.31 -6.88 1.55
CA VAL A 144 0.69 -7.21 0.17
C VAL A 144 1.65 -6.15 -0.36
N ASN A 145 2.87 -6.59 -0.66
CA ASN A 145 3.92 -5.81 -1.29
C ASN A 145 3.95 -6.14 -2.78
N ILE A 146 3.59 -5.20 -3.64
CA ILE A 146 3.62 -5.34 -5.09
C ILE A 146 4.80 -4.56 -5.63
N SER A 147 5.80 -5.22 -6.20
CA SER A 147 6.99 -4.61 -6.83
C SER A 147 7.73 -3.62 -5.94
N GLY A 148 7.74 -3.81 -4.61
CA GLY A 148 8.52 -2.97 -3.70
C GLY A 148 10.02 -3.17 -3.87
N ARG A 149 10.81 -2.14 -3.55
CA ARG A 149 12.27 -2.16 -3.68
C ARG A 149 12.93 -2.54 -2.35
N PHE A 150 13.75 -3.59 -2.34
CA PHE A 150 14.46 -4.00 -1.13
C PHE A 150 15.62 -3.07 -0.81
N ASN A 151 16.47 -2.76 -1.79
CA ASN A 151 17.60 -1.86 -1.59
C ASN A 151 17.28 -0.44 -2.07
N LEU A 152 16.83 0.43 -1.16
CA LEU A 152 16.44 1.80 -1.47
C LEU A 152 17.58 2.72 -1.94
N LYS A 153 18.85 2.31 -1.74
CA LYS A 153 20.01 3.04 -2.25
C LYS A 153 20.21 2.84 -3.76
N ARG A 154 19.62 1.78 -4.33
CA ARG A 154 19.70 1.53 -5.79
C ARG A 154 18.79 2.47 -6.58
N GLY A 155 19.16 2.75 -7.82
CA GLY A 155 18.38 3.53 -8.77
C GLY A 155 18.36 5.05 -8.51
N ILE A 156 19.12 5.54 -7.54
CA ILE A 156 19.24 6.99 -7.26
C ILE A 156 20.13 7.65 -8.32
N GLU A 157 21.29 7.08 -8.62
CA GLU A 157 22.26 7.63 -9.59
C GLU A 157 21.66 7.78 -10.99
N GLY A 158 20.87 6.80 -11.44
CA GLY A 158 20.21 6.86 -12.75
C GLY A 158 19.19 8.02 -12.85
N ARG A 159 18.71 8.51 -11.73
CA ARG A 159 17.69 9.57 -11.65
C ARG A 159 18.29 10.94 -11.31
N LEU A 160 19.27 10.98 -10.41
CA LEU A 160 19.85 12.22 -9.88
C LEU A 160 21.26 12.53 -10.40
N GLY A 161 21.91 11.58 -11.11
CA GLY A 161 23.31 11.67 -11.51
C GLY A 161 24.25 11.04 -10.48
N LYS A 162 25.45 10.66 -10.92
CA LYS A 162 26.46 10.01 -10.04
C LYS A 162 26.97 10.94 -8.94
N ASP A 163 26.95 12.24 -9.19
CA ASP A 163 27.40 13.33 -8.33
C ASP A 163 26.33 13.85 -7.36
N PHE A 164 25.23 13.12 -7.20
CA PHE A 164 24.05 13.59 -6.45
C PHE A 164 24.36 13.93 -4.98
N LEU A 165 25.28 13.20 -4.33
CA LEU A 165 25.66 13.48 -2.94
C LEU A 165 26.44 14.80 -2.80
N GLU A 166 27.32 15.11 -3.74
CA GLU A 166 28.05 16.37 -3.75
C GLU A 166 27.11 17.55 -4.03
N ARG A 167 26.26 17.41 -5.04
CA ARG A 167 25.29 18.44 -5.42
C ARG A 167 24.30 18.76 -4.33
N ILE A 168 23.77 17.73 -3.65
CA ILE A 168 22.82 17.94 -2.56
C ILE A 168 23.48 18.63 -1.36
N LYS A 169 24.73 18.24 -1.05
CA LYS A 169 25.51 18.85 0.03
C LYS A 169 25.86 20.31 -0.25
N GLN A 170 26.17 20.65 -1.52
CA GLN A 170 26.52 22.01 -1.92
C GLN A 170 25.30 22.93 -2.00
N ASN A 171 24.18 22.44 -2.54
CA ASN A 171 23.02 23.28 -2.88
C ASN A 171 21.82 23.08 -1.94
N GLY A 172 21.82 22.05 -1.07
CA GLY A 172 20.68 21.69 -0.22
C GLY A 172 19.55 20.97 -0.98
N PHE A 173 19.58 21.00 -2.31
CA PHE A 173 18.55 20.36 -3.14
C PHE A 173 19.07 20.02 -4.55
N ILE A 174 18.30 19.17 -5.25
CA ILE A 174 18.48 18.86 -6.67
C ILE A 174 17.12 19.00 -7.37
N ASP A 175 17.04 19.84 -8.39
CA ASP A 175 15.89 19.94 -9.27
C ASP A 175 15.98 18.88 -10.38
N VAL A 176 15.01 17.96 -10.39
CA VAL A 176 14.86 16.99 -11.46
C VAL A 176 14.01 17.61 -12.56
N LYS A 177 14.53 17.61 -13.79
CA LYS A 177 13.87 18.20 -14.96
C LYS A 177 13.20 17.14 -15.80
N ASN A 178 12.05 17.47 -16.37
CA ASN A 178 11.36 16.65 -17.36
C ASN A 178 12.05 16.75 -18.73
N ARG A 179 11.55 15.98 -19.70
CA ARG A 179 12.09 15.97 -21.09
C ARG A 179 12.04 17.34 -21.77
N LYS A 180 11.21 18.28 -21.30
CA LYS A 180 11.10 19.64 -21.82
C LYS A 180 12.01 20.63 -21.07
N GLY A 181 12.89 20.16 -20.18
CA GLY A 181 13.81 20.99 -19.39
C GLY A 181 13.18 21.75 -18.23
N LYS A 182 11.87 21.63 -18.00
CA LYS A 182 11.19 22.25 -16.85
C LYS A 182 11.39 21.40 -15.61
N VAL A 183 11.52 22.06 -14.45
CA VAL A 183 11.57 21.39 -13.14
C VAL A 183 10.29 20.57 -12.98
N ASP A 184 10.48 19.28 -12.76
CA ASP A 184 9.42 18.31 -12.57
C ASP A 184 9.13 18.12 -11.08
N TYR A 185 10.19 17.97 -10.27
CA TYR A 185 10.14 17.99 -8.82
C TYR A 185 11.51 18.31 -8.23
N ARG A 186 11.50 18.73 -6.96
CA ARG A 186 12.72 18.99 -6.18
C ARG A 186 13.00 17.88 -5.21
N VAL A 187 14.25 17.48 -5.12
CA VAL A 187 14.78 16.55 -4.11
C VAL A 187 15.54 17.39 -3.09
N THR A 188 15.03 17.51 -1.87
CA THR A 188 15.74 18.14 -0.76
C THR A 188 16.67 17.15 -0.08
N GLU A 189 17.70 17.66 0.62
CA GLU A 189 18.61 16.83 1.40
C GLU A 189 17.83 15.96 2.41
N GLU A 190 16.87 16.54 3.15
CA GLU A 190 16.00 15.84 4.09
C GLU A 190 15.29 14.65 3.42
N SER A 191 14.64 14.88 2.27
CA SER A 191 13.89 13.85 1.56
C SER A 191 14.78 12.75 0.96
N LEU A 192 16.00 13.10 0.55
CA LEU A 192 17.00 12.13 0.10
C LEU A 192 17.52 11.30 1.27
N MET A 193 17.83 11.94 2.40
CA MET A 193 18.32 11.26 3.60
C MET A 193 17.25 10.33 4.20
N ASP A 194 15.97 10.68 4.18
CA ASP A 194 14.90 9.76 4.57
C ASP A 194 14.95 8.47 3.75
N ARG A 195 15.11 8.56 2.42
CA ARG A 195 15.28 7.38 1.56
C ARG A 195 16.56 6.60 1.88
N LEU A 196 17.71 7.27 2.04
CA LEU A 196 19.01 6.63 2.24
C LEU A 196 19.14 5.95 3.60
N THR A 197 18.46 6.48 4.62
CA THR A 197 18.49 5.95 6.00
C THR A 197 17.36 4.96 6.29
N THR A 198 16.38 4.83 5.40
CA THR A 198 15.33 3.83 5.54
C THR A 198 15.91 2.44 5.29
N ASN A 199 15.90 1.61 6.35
CA ASN A 199 16.46 0.26 6.35
C ASN A 199 15.37 -0.79 6.17
N THR A 200 15.12 -1.20 4.94
CA THR A 200 14.12 -2.22 4.60
C THR A 200 14.46 -3.59 5.17
N HIS A 201 15.74 -3.96 5.25
CA HIS A 201 16.18 -5.22 5.84
C HIS A 201 15.79 -5.28 7.33
N ALA A 202 16.11 -4.22 8.10
CA ALA A 202 15.73 -4.16 9.51
C ALA A 202 14.20 -4.19 9.68
N ALA A 203 13.47 -3.49 8.81
CA ALA A 203 12.00 -3.52 8.82
C ALA A 203 11.45 -4.94 8.59
N CYS A 204 11.99 -5.69 7.62
CA CYS A 204 11.56 -7.07 7.36
C CYS A 204 11.70 -7.98 8.58
N LEU A 205 12.79 -7.85 9.34
CA LEU A 205 13.05 -8.64 10.55
C LEU A 205 12.11 -8.27 11.72
N LEU A 206 11.53 -7.07 11.70
CA LEU A 206 10.63 -6.57 12.75
C LEU A 206 9.16 -6.88 12.47
N ILE A 207 8.79 -7.34 11.26
CA ILE A 207 7.42 -7.75 10.97
C ILE A 207 7.08 -8.99 11.80
N PRO A 208 6.01 -8.94 12.62
CA PRO A 208 5.67 -10.06 13.50
C PRO A 208 5.20 -11.29 12.73
N ASN A 209 5.47 -12.50 13.25
CA ASN A 209 5.03 -13.76 12.65
C ASN A 209 3.50 -13.89 12.51
N SER A 210 2.73 -13.16 13.30
CA SER A 210 1.27 -13.07 13.19
C SER A 210 0.82 -12.31 11.94
N CYS A 211 1.68 -11.48 11.35
CA CYS A 211 1.41 -10.75 10.12
C CYS A 211 1.84 -11.58 8.91
N ARG A 212 0.89 -11.96 8.06
CA ARG A 212 1.17 -12.63 6.78
C ARG A 212 1.56 -11.61 5.73
N VAL A 213 2.64 -11.85 5.04
CA VAL A 213 3.11 -10.98 3.95
C VAL A 213 3.10 -11.74 2.63
N LEU A 214 2.53 -11.14 1.62
CA LEU A 214 2.66 -11.57 0.22
C LEU A 214 3.52 -10.54 -0.51
N THR A 215 4.57 -11.00 -1.21
CA THR A 215 5.22 -10.20 -2.25
C THR A 215 4.85 -10.75 -3.61
N VAL A 216 4.31 -9.87 -4.48
CA VAL A 216 4.10 -10.15 -5.91
C VAL A 216 5.06 -9.28 -6.71
N HIS A 217 5.75 -9.87 -7.69
CA HIS A 217 6.70 -9.14 -8.53
C HIS A 217 6.66 -9.65 -9.97
N GLY A 218 6.79 -8.73 -10.92
CA GLY A 218 6.88 -9.09 -12.34
C GLY A 218 8.30 -9.48 -12.74
N SER A 219 8.47 -10.57 -13.50
CA SER A 219 9.80 -11.00 -13.92
C SER A 219 10.44 -10.07 -14.97
N ALA A 220 9.64 -9.27 -15.68
CA ALA A 220 10.09 -8.28 -16.65
C ALA A 220 10.05 -6.83 -16.11
N ASP A 221 10.06 -6.66 -14.78
CA ASP A 221 10.08 -5.34 -14.14
C ASP A 221 11.42 -4.64 -14.37
N GLU A 222 11.43 -3.61 -15.23
CA GLU A 222 12.61 -2.81 -15.55
C GLU A 222 12.90 -1.71 -14.51
N MET A 223 11.92 -1.39 -13.65
CA MET A 223 12.05 -0.33 -12.64
C MET A 223 12.67 -0.83 -11.34
N VAL A 224 12.21 -1.99 -10.87
CA VAL A 224 12.67 -2.65 -9.65
C VAL A 224 13.03 -4.09 -10.00
N PRO A 225 14.31 -4.49 -9.87
CA PRO A 225 14.71 -5.87 -10.18
C PRO A 225 13.93 -6.89 -9.34
N PHE A 226 13.44 -7.95 -9.97
CA PHE A 226 12.66 -8.99 -9.27
C PHE A 226 13.48 -9.74 -8.21
N GLU A 227 14.81 -9.63 -8.25
CA GLU A 227 15.70 -10.10 -7.18
C GLU A 227 15.40 -9.46 -5.84
N ASP A 228 14.92 -8.20 -5.84
CA ASP A 228 14.50 -7.52 -4.60
C ASP A 228 13.35 -8.29 -3.91
N ALA A 229 12.47 -8.94 -4.67
CA ALA A 229 11.40 -9.78 -4.12
C ALA A 229 11.93 -11.04 -3.40
N LYS A 230 13.03 -11.62 -3.89
CA LYS A 230 13.70 -12.76 -3.24
C LYS A 230 14.33 -12.35 -1.91
N GLU A 231 14.85 -11.12 -1.82
CA GLU A 231 15.38 -10.60 -0.55
C GLU A 231 14.26 -10.42 0.48
N PHE A 232 13.09 -9.91 0.12
CA PHE A 232 11.94 -9.90 1.03
C PHE A 232 11.56 -11.29 1.52
N ASN A 233 11.51 -12.27 0.62
CA ASN A 233 11.20 -13.66 0.95
C ASN A 233 12.23 -14.31 1.92
N LYS A 234 13.47 -13.86 1.87
CA LYS A 234 14.54 -14.36 2.73
C LYS A 234 14.44 -13.86 4.18
N TYR A 235 13.94 -12.63 4.38
CA TYR A 235 14.02 -11.97 5.70
C TYR A 235 12.68 -11.83 6.41
N ILE A 236 11.55 -11.96 5.72
CA ILE A 236 10.23 -11.89 6.36
C ILE A 236 9.80 -13.31 6.73
N SER A 237 9.55 -13.56 8.02
CA SER A 237 9.33 -14.92 8.54
C SER A 237 8.04 -15.57 8.02
N ASN A 238 6.89 -14.85 8.00
CA ASN A 238 5.61 -15.37 7.50
C ASN A 238 5.31 -14.78 6.12
N HIS A 239 6.05 -15.28 5.12
CA HIS A 239 6.09 -14.70 3.79
C HIS A 239 5.69 -15.70 2.69
N LYS A 240 4.97 -15.19 1.69
CA LYS A 240 4.71 -15.87 0.42
C LYS A 240 5.24 -15.01 -0.72
N LEU A 241 6.04 -15.61 -1.60
CA LEU A 241 6.53 -14.97 -2.81
C LEU A 241 5.75 -15.49 -4.01
N HIS A 242 5.34 -14.58 -4.90
CA HIS A 242 4.76 -14.90 -6.19
C HIS A 242 5.42 -14.05 -7.28
N ILE A 243 5.99 -14.70 -8.30
CA ILE A 243 6.55 -14.02 -9.48
C ILE A 243 5.57 -14.24 -10.64
N ILE A 244 5.12 -13.12 -11.25
CA ILE A 244 4.30 -13.16 -12.46
C ILE A 244 5.24 -13.06 -13.65
N GLU A 245 5.29 -14.13 -14.44
CA GLU A 245 6.20 -14.23 -15.57
C GLU A 245 5.82 -13.25 -16.68
N GLY A 246 6.80 -12.50 -17.17
CA GLY A 246 6.61 -11.48 -18.23
C GLY A 246 5.90 -10.20 -17.78
N ALA A 247 5.48 -10.08 -16.52
CA ALA A 247 4.85 -8.86 -16.04
C ALA A 247 5.87 -7.72 -15.88
N ASP A 248 5.49 -6.53 -16.37
CA ASP A 248 6.20 -5.28 -16.18
C ASP A 248 5.91 -4.66 -14.79
N HIS A 249 6.51 -3.50 -14.49
CA HIS A 249 6.34 -2.82 -13.20
C HIS A 249 4.89 -2.43 -12.88
N GLU A 250 4.11 -2.05 -13.89
CA GLU A 250 2.71 -1.63 -13.77
C GLU A 250 1.73 -2.79 -14.01
N TYR A 251 2.23 -3.99 -14.29
CA TYR A 251 1.41 -5.18 -14.63
C TYR A 251 0.48 -4.94 -15.81
N THR A 252 0.91 -4.20 -16.81
CA THR A 252 0.08 -3.68 -17.90
C THR A 252 -0.78 -4.76 -18.56
N SER A 253 -0.22 -5.93 -18.83
CA SER A 253 -0.93 -7.07 -19.43
C SER A 253 -1.30 -8.18 -18.43
N HIS A 254 -1.05 -7.98 -17.12
CA HIS A 254 -1.22 -9.01 -16.09
C HIS A 254 -2.09 -8.55 -14.91
N GLN A 255 -2.99 -7.58 -15.16
CA GLN A 255 -3.85 -7.01 -14.10
C GLN A 255 -4.79 -8.04 -13.49
N ASP A 256 -5.38 -8.91 -14.29
CA ASP A 256 -6.32 -9.94 -13.83
C ASP A 256 -5.60 -11.01 -13.01
N GLU A 257 -4.41 -11.43 -13.44
CA GLU A 257 -3.57 -12.39 -12.72
C GLU A 257 -3.12 -11.82 -11.37
N LEU A 258 -2.62 -10.57 -11.35
CA LEU A 258 -2.26 -9.85 -10.13
C LEU A 258 -3.46 -9.80 -9.17
N ALA A 259 -4.63 -9.41 -9.67
CA ALA A 259 -5.82 -9.26 -8.86
C ALA A 259 -6.28 -10.60 -8.27
N SER A 260 -6.25 -11.69 -9.07
CA SER A 260 -6.58 -13.04 -8.58
C SER A 260 -5.67 -13.46 -7.44
N ILE A 261 -4.34 -13.32 -7.60
CA ILE A 261 -3.34 -13.68 -6.57
C ILE A 261 -3.59 -12.90 -5.27
N VAL A 262 -3.87 -11.59 -5.39
CA VAL A 262 -4.11 -10.72 -4.24
C VAL A 262 -5.41 -11.09 -3.52
N VAL A 263 -6.51 -11.28 -4.26
CA VAL A 263 -7.81 -11.66 -3.67
C VAL A 263 -7.71 -13.02 -2.99
N ASP A 264 -7.09 -14.01 -3.62
CA ASP A 264 -6.89 -15.34 -3.04
C ASP A 264 -6.12 -15.26 -1.72
N PHE A 265 -5.06 -14.43 -1.67
CA PHE A 265 -4.29 -14.25 -0.43
C PHE A 265 -5.11 -13.62 0.70
N ILE A 266 -5.96 -12.64 0.36
CA ILE A 266 -6.78 -11.93 1.36
C ILE A 266 -7.91 -12.80 1.87
N THR A 267 -8.57 -13.57 0.99
CA THR A 267 -9.77 -14.36 1.31
C THR A 267 -9.46 -15.66 2.05
N VAL A 268 -8.23 -16.18 1.96
CA VAL A 268 -7.85 -17.38 2.74
C VAL A 268 -7.97 -17.08 4.24
N LYS A 269 -8.94 -17.76 4.88
CA LYS A 269 -9.11 -17.73 6.33
C LYS A 269 -8.01 -18.55 7.00
N LEU A 270 -7.42 -17.97 8.04
CA LEU A 270 -6.47 -18.71 8.88
C LEU A 270 -7.23 -19.66 9.83
N PRO A 271 -6.61 -20.78 10.27
CA PRO A 271 -7.18 -21.64 11.29
C PRO A 271 -7.50 -20.92 12.62
N GLN A 272 -6.82 -19.79 12.89
CA GLN A 272 -7.02 -18.96 14.09
C GLN A 272 -8.19 -17.97 13.99
N ASP A 273 -8.76 -17.77 12.79
CA ASP A 273 -9.92 -16.87 12.59
C ASP A 273 -11.24 -17.48 13.12
N LYS A 274 -11.21 -18.72 13.67
CA LYS A 274 -12.40 -19.43 14.15
C LYS A 274 -12.79 -19.09 15.59
N ASP A 275 -11.89 -18.51 16.41
CA ASP A 275 -12.10 -18.39 17.85
C ASP A 275 -11.73 -17.03 18.46
N THR A 276 -11.72 -15.95 17.73
CA THR A 276 -11.55 -14.62 18.35
C THR A 276 -12.93 -14.00 18.56
N PRO A 277 -13.44 -13.94 19.81
CA PRO A 277 -14.62 -13.14 20.12
C PRO A 277 -14.31 -11.67 19.82
N THR A 278 -15.24 -10.97 19.21
CA THR A 278 -15.19 -9.56 18.78
C THR A 278 -15.05 -8.55 19.95
N GLU A 279 -14.59 -8.96 21.12
CA GLU A 279 -14.69 -8.18 22.38
C GLU A 279 -13.38 -7.77 23.03
N LEU A 280 -12.24 -7.68 22.33
CA LEU A 280 -11.00 -7.19 22.98
C LEU A 280 -10.20 -6.25 22.08
N LEU A 281 -10.79 -5.11 21.69
CA LEU A 281 -10.03 -3.90 21.35
C LEU A 281 -10.49 -2.74 22.25
N LEU A 282 -10.13 -2.83 23.54
CA LEU A 282 -10.18 -1.67 24.42
C LEU A 282 -9.06 -0.69 24.01
N PRO A 283 -9.31 0.62 24.04
CA PRO A 283 -8.29 1.61 23.65
C PRO A 283 -7.13 1.58 24.64
N PHE A 284 -5.92 1.41 24.12
CA PHE A 284 -4.69 1.56 24.88
C PHE A 284 -4.64 2.98 25.48
N THR A 285 -4.78 3.07 26.79
CA THR A 285 -4.55 4.27 27.57
C THR A 285 -3.11 4.75 27.37
N ARG A 286 -2.96 6.05 27.18
CA ARG A 286 -1.71 6.79 27.11
C ARG A 286 -0.70 6.33 28.16
N SER A 287 0.34 5.63 27.76
CA SER A 287 1.56 5.47 28.57
C SER A 287 2.41 6.72 28.38
N LYS A 288 2.72 7.37 29.50
CA LYS A 288 3.57 8.55 29.61
C LYS A 288 4.97 8.25 29.08
N PHE A 289 5.39 8.99 28.07
CA PHE A 289 6.79 9.02 27.65
C PHE A 289 7.64 9.60 28.80
N ILE A 290 8.49 8.76 29.37
CA ILE A 290 9.59 9.20 30.21
C ILE A 290 10.72 9.63 29.29
N HIS A 291 11.02 10.91 29.28
CA HIS A 291 12.25 11.45 28.70
C HIS A 291 13.43 10.91 29.51
N SER A 292 14.25 10.04 28.95
CA SER A 292 15.64 9.86 29.43
C SER A 292 16.55 10.57 28.44
N ARG A 293 17.17 11.63 28.92
CA ARG A 293 18.39 12.23 28.38
C ARG A 293 19.53 11.21 28.50
N PHE A 294 20.16 10.89 27.37
CA PHE A 294 21.63 10.76 27.22
C PHE A 294 21.94 10.77 25.74
#